data_a9a1d60f27d093ae8be2aa8b36bd75b7
#
_entry.id   a9a1d60f27d093ae8be2aa8b36bd75b7
#
_cell.length_a   1.000
_cell.length_b   1.000
_cell.length_c   1.000
_cell.angle_alpha   90.00
_cell.angle_beta   90.00
_cell.angle_gamma   90.00
#
_symmetry.space_group_name_H-M   'P 1'
#
loop_
_entity.id
_entity.type
_entity.pdbx_description
1 polymer ?
#
loop_
_entity_poly.entity_id
_entity_poly.type
_entity_poly.pdbx_seq_one_letter_code
_entity_poly.pdbx_strand_id
1 'polypeptide(L)'
;MNPPKTDARRHHDPEVRGFASDNCAGAHPEVLAALALANGGHQVAYGEDDYTENLQRVIRSHFGSGAEAFPVFNGTGANVVALQAVTDRWGAVICAESAHINVDEGGAPERMGGLKLLTVPTPDGKLTPELIDRQAYGWDDEHRAMPQVVSITQSTELGTLYTPDEIRAVCEHAHAHGMKVHLDGSRIANAAASLDVPMRTFTNAVGVDLLSLGGTKNGALFGEAVVVLNQDAVRHMKHLRKLSMQLASKMRFVSVQLEALLAKDLWLRNARHSNEMAQRLAEGVRAVHGVEILYPVQANAVFARLPHEVSERLQKRFRFYFWDEAAGDVRWMCAFDTTENDVDAFVSALKEEMAR
;
A
#
# COMPACT_ATOMS: atom_id res chain seq x y z
N MET A 1 -31.75 19.60 6.45
CA MET A 1 -30.97 20.71 7.06
C MET A 1 -30.13 21.32 5.97
N ASN A 2 -30.22 22.64 5.74
CA ASN A 2 -29.25 23.30 4.87
C ASN A 2 -27.85 23.15 5.51
N PRO A 3 -26.81 22.88 4.71
CA PRO A 3 -25.45 22.83 5.26
C PRO A 3 -25.15 24.18 5.91
N PRO A 4 -24.46 24.20 7.08
CA PRO A 4 -24.08 25.44 7.70
C PRO A 4 -23.22 26.24 6.73
N LYS A 5 -23.48 27.56 6.61
CA LYS A 5 -22.58 28.47 5.91
C LYS A 5 -21.29 28.51 6.72
N THR A 6 -20.25 27.85 6.22
CA THR A 6 -18.93 27.90 6.84
C THR A 6 -18.15 29.04 6.18
N ASP A 7 -17.45 29.85 6.97
CA ASP A 7 -16.45 30.81 6.47
C ASP A 7 -15.13 30.09 6.07
N ALA A 8 -15.18 28.78 5.88
CA ALA A 8 -14.03 27.97 5.49
C ALA A 8 -13.56 28.38 4.09
N ARG A 9 -12.29 28.76 4.00
CA ARG A 9 -11.64 29.12 2.74
C ARG A 9 -10.70 28.00 2.32
N ARG A 10 -10.63 27.75 1.02
CA ARG A 10 -9.64 26.85 0.44
C ARG A 10 -8.25 27.48 0.54
N HIS A 11 -7.26 26.71 1.00
CA HIS A 11 -5.87 27.16 1.19
C HIS A 11 -4.92 26.69 0.07
N HIS A 12 -5.41 25.95 -0.91
CA HIS A 12 -4.65 25.43 -2.04
C HIS A 12 -5.45 25.53 -3.33
N ASP A 13 -4.77 25.48 -4.46
CA ASP A 13 -5.39 25.38 -5.76
C ASP A 13 -5.82 23.93 -6.02
N PRO A 14 -7.10 23.64 -6.23
CA PRO A 14 -7.58 22.28 -6.45
C PRO A 14 -7.24 21.71 -7.83
N GLU A 15 -6.78 22.56 -8.77
CA GLU A 15 -6.41 22.14 -10.12
C GLU A 15 -4.92 21.75 -10.22
N VAL A 16 -4.11 22.02 -9.19
CA VAL A 16 -2.70 21.65 -9.17
C VAL A 16 -2.54 20.22 -8.69
N ARG A 17 -1.99 19.37 -9.55
CA ARG A 17 -1.62 17.98 -9.26
C ARG A 17 -0.14 17.77 -9.47
N GLY A 18 0.44 16.84 -8.70
CA GLY A 18 1.86 16.49 -8.79
C GLY A 18 2.03 14.97 -8.89
N PHE A 19 3.28 14.56 -9.01
CA PHE A 19 3.66 13.15 -9.18
C PHE A 19 4.48 12.62 -7.99
N ALA A 20 4.32 13.22 -6.81
CA ALA A 20 5.11 12.84 -5.62
C ALA A 20 4.62 11.55 -4.99
N SER A 21 3.31 11.43 -4.80
CA SER A 21 2.69 10.27 -4.16
C SER A 21 1.18 10.27 -4.41
N ASP A 22 0.60 9.08 -4.51
CA ASP A 22 -0.85 8.84 -4.47
C ASP A 22 -1.49 9.25 -3.12
N ASN A 23 -0.70 9.43 -2.06
CA ASN A 23 -1.15 10.05 -0.81
C ASN A 23 -1.45 11.56 -0.93
N CYS A 24 -1.04 12.23 -2.02
CA CYS A 24 -1.28 13.65 -2.21
C CYS A 24 -2.68 13.95 -2.76
N ALA A 25 -3.34 12.97 -3.35
CA ALA A 25 -4.70 13.08 -3.84
C ALA A 25 -5.70 13.30 -2.69
N GLY A 26 -6.83 13.92 -3.02
CA GLY A 26 -7.95 14.05 -2.09
C GLY A 26 -8.71 12.73 -1.89
N ALA A 27 -9.80 12.77 -1.12
CA ALA A 27 -10.71 11.63 -1.05
C ALA A 27 -11.65 11.61 -2.27
N HIS A 28 -11.94 10.39 -2.78
CA HIS A 28 -12.87 10.22 -3.88
C HIS A 28 -14.27 10.72 -3.52
N PRO A 29 -15.00 11.42 -4.43
CA PRO A 29 -16.34 11.97 -4.14
C PRO A 29 -17.35 10.93 -3.61
N GLU A 30 -17.32 9.70 -4.11
CA GLU A 30 -18.19 8.61 -3.61
C GLU A 30 -17.86 8.24 -2.14
N VAL A 31 -16.58 8.31 -1.74
CA VAL A 31 -16.16 8.09 -0.35
C VAL A 31 -16.64 9.23 0.56
N LEU A 32 -16.51 10.49 0.11
CA LEU A 32 -17.04 11.65 0.85
C LEU A 32 -18.55 11.57 1.02
N ALA A 33 -19.28 11.15 -0.02
CA ALA A 33 -20.73 10.93 0.04
C ALA A 33 -21.09 9.83 1.05
N ALA A 34 -20.33 8.73 1.09
CA ALA A 34 -20.55 7.65 2.06
C ALA A 34 -20.30 8.11 3.50
N LEU A 35 -19.26 8.93 3.75
CA LEU A 35 -19.01 9.55 5.05
C LEU A 35 -20.19 10.44 5.48
N ALA A 36 -20.73 11.27 4.57
CA ALA A 36 -21.87 12.12 4.84
C ALA A 36 -23.13 11.31 5.19
N LEU A 37 -23.37 10.18 4.49
CA LEU A 37 -24.47 9.27 4.78
C LEU A 37 -24.33 8.58 6.14
N ALA A 38 -23.11 8.20 6.52
CA ALA A 38 -22.82 7.59 7.82
C ALA A 38 -22.92 8.58 8.99
N ASN A 39 -22.98 9.89 8.71
CA ASN A 39 -23.01 10.93 9.70
C ASN A 39 -24.46 11.24 10.11
N GLY A 40 -24.92 10.63 11.14
CA GLY A 40 -26.26 10.86 11.71
C GLY A 40 -26.58 9.80 12.73
N GLY A 41 -27.49 10.11 13.67
CA GLY A 41 -27.86 9.20 14.74
C GLY A 41 -26.67 8.69 15.57
N HIS A 42 -26.95 7.71 16.42
CA HIS A 42 -25.91 7.07 17.24
C HIS A 42 -25.72 5.63 16.75
N GLN A 43 -24.46 5.21 16.69
CA GLN A 43 -24.02 3.83 16.45
C GLN A 43 -23.12 3.40 17.60
N VAL A 44 -23.03 2.11 17.86
CA VAL A 44 -22.12 1.56 18.86
C VAL A 44 -20.68 1.90 18.49
N ALA A 45 -19.88 2.26 19.48
CA ALA A 45 -18.50 2.66 19.26
C ALA A 45 -17.56 1.45 19.06
N TYR A 46 -16.33 1.73 18.63
CA TYR A 46 -15.20 0.79 18.58
C TYR A 46 -15.37 -0.41 17.64
N GLY A 47 -16.20 -0.26 16.59
CA GLY A 47 -16.34 -1.27 15.54
C GLY A 47 -17.47 -2.27 15.76
N GLU A 48 -18.37 -2.00 16.72
CA GLU A 48 -19.60 -2.77 16.91
C GLU A 48 -20.82 -2.09 16.23
N ASP A 49 -20.54 -1.30 15.19
CA ASP A 49 -21.53 -0.58 14.40
C ASP A 49 -21.89 -1.32 13.10
N ASP A 50 -23.04 -0.97 12.52
CA ASP A 50 -23.58 -1.61 11.31
C ASP A 50 -22.66 -1.47 10.09
N TYR A 51 -21.91 -0.37 9.99
CA TYR A 51 -20.97 -0.13 8.88
C TYR A 51 -19.75 -1.07 8.96
N THR A 52 -19.23 -1.26 10.19
CA THR A 52 -18.13 -2.21 10.40
C THR A 52 -18.59 -3.64 10.16
N GLU A 53 -19.81 -4.00 10.56
CA GLU A 53 -20.40 -5.32 10.25
C GLU A 53 -20.57 -5.50 8.73
N ASN A 54 -21.04 -4.46 8.01
CA ASN A 54 -21.18 -4.53 6.56
C ASN A 54 -19.81 -4.65 5.86
N LEU A 55 -18.80 -3.92 6.33
CA LEU A 55 -17.43 -4.07 5.83
C LEU A 55 -16.94 -5.53 5.97
N GLN A 56 -17.24 -6.24 7.07
CA GLN A 56 -16.89 -7.66 7.20
C GLN A 56 -17.51 -8.51 6.09
N ARG A 57 -18.76 -8.21 5.70
CA ARG A 57 -19.42 -8.93 4.58
C ARG A 57 -18.72 -8.66 3.25
N VAL A 58 -18.35 -7.40 3.01
CA VAL A 58 -17.61 -6.99 1.81
C VAL A 58 -16.22 -7.64 1.76
N ILE A 59 -15.49 -7.66 2.86
CA ILE A 59 -14.18 -8.32 2.96
C ILE A 59 -14.30 -9.82 2.65
N ARG A 60 -15.28 -10.50 3.22
CA ARG A 60 -15.50 -11.93 2.93
C ARG A 60 -15.84 -12.20 1.46
N SER A 61 -16.50 -11.28 0.78
CA SER A 61 -16.78 -11.43 -0.66
C SER A 61 -15.51 -11.35 -1.51
N HIS A 62 -14.52 -10.56 -1.10
CA HIS A 62 -13.24 -10.42 -1.80
C HIS A 62 -12.24 -11.54 -1.45
N PHE A 63 -12.17 -11.95 -0.19
CA PHE A 63 -11.08 -12.79 0.31
C PHE A 63 -11.51 -14.16 0.82
N GLY A 64 -12.82 -14.46 0.84
CA GLY A 64 -13.37 -15.75 1.30
C GLY A 64 -14.02 -15.64 2.67
N SER A 65 -14.86 -16.64 3.00
CA SER A 65 -15.74 -16.64 4.20
C SER A 65 -15.00 -16.61 5.53
N GLY A 66 -13.75 -17.06 5.58
CA GLY A 66 -12.89 -17.03 6.77
C GLY A 66 -12.18 -15.70 7.01
N ALA A 67 -12.21 -14.76 6.08
CA ALA A 67 -11.53 -13.49 6.22
C ALA A 67 -12.21 -12.59 7.25
N GLU A 68 -11.39 -11.91 8.08
CA GLU A 68 -11.83 -10.92 9.06
C GLU A 68 -10.99 -9.66 8.96
N ALA A 69 -11.64 -8.49 8.90
CA ALA A 69 -10.96 -7.20 8.81
C ALA A 69 -10.94 -6.46 10.14
N PHE A 70 -9.82 -5.86 10.44
CA PHE A 70 -9.60 -4.98 11.57
C PHE A 70 -9.21 -3.59 11.05
N PRO A 71 -10.17 -2.66 10.88
CA PRO A 71 -9.88 -1.32 10.39
C PRO A 71 -8.92 -0.57 11.31
N VAL A 72 -8.00 0.18 10.70
CA VAL A 72 -6.94 0.98 11.35
C VAL A 72 -6.80 2.32 10.64
N PHE A 73 -6.03 3.26 11.21
CA PHE A 73 -5.93 4.62 10.67
C PHE A 73 -5.00 4.75 9.45
N ASN A 74 -3.90 4.00 9.43
CA ASN A 74 -2.85 4.15 8.42
C ASN A 74 -2.08 2.84 8.16
N GLY A 75 -1.28 2.82 7.08
CA GLY A 75 -0.52 1.66 6.65
C GLY A 75 0.53 1.18 7.65
N THR A 76 1.29 2.11 8.25
CA THR A 76 2.27 1.79 9.30
C THR A 76 1.60 1.07 10.47
N GLY A 77 0.44 1.57 10.91
CA GLY A 77 -0.35 0.91 11.95
C GLY A 77 -0.85 -0.47 11.54
N ALA A 78 -1.24 -0.65 10.27
CA ALA A 78 -1.64 -1.94 9.73
C ALA A 78 -0.47 -2.93 9.77
N ASN A 79 0.70 -2.54 9.26
CA ASN A 79 1.90 -3.37 9.22
C ASN A 79 2.38 -3.76 10.63
N VAL A 80 2.49 -2.80 11.53
CA VAL A 80 2.90 -3.08 12.93
C VAL A 80 1.95 -4.04 13.62
N VAL A 81 0.63 -3.81 13.53
CA VAL A 81 -0.38 -4.68 14.16
C VAL A 81 -0.41 -6.07 13.53
N ALA A 82 -0.33 -6.15 12.20
CA ALA A 82 -0.31 -7.42 11.48
C ALA A 82 0.91 -8.26 11.88
N LEU A 83 2.11 -7.67 11.84
CA LEU A 83 3.34 -8.36 12.15
C LEU A 83 3.42 -8.79 13.63
N GLN A 84 2.99 -7.94 14.57
CA GLN A 84 2.90 -8.29 16.00
C GLN A 84 1.96 -9.48 16.25
N ALA A 85 0.90 -9.64 15.45
CA ALA A 85 -0.08 -10.69 15.66
C ALA A 85 0.44 -12.10 15.34
N VAL A 86 1.55 -12.19 14.59
CA VAL A 86 2.14 -13.46 14.11
C VAL A 86 3.61 -13.65 14.50
N THR A 87 4.15 -12.74 15.33
CA THR A 87 5.56 -12.78 15.74
C THR A 87 5.66 -12.82 17.27
N ASP A 88 6.44 -13.74 17.79
CA ASP A 88 6.80 -13.78 19.21
C ASP A 88 7.87 -12.72 19.53
N ARG A 89 8.11 -12.47 20.82
CA ARG A 89 9.07 -11.44 21.29
C ARG A 89 10.52 -11.70 20.85
N TRP A 90 10.88 -12.93 20.54
CA TRP A 90 12.20 -13.35 20.03
C TRP A 90 12.18 -13.58 18.52
N GLY A 91 11.03 -13.32 17.88
CA GLY A 91 10.84 -13.55 16.47
C GLY A 91 11.40 -12.44 15.59
N ALA A 92 11.57 -12.76 14.31
CA ALA A 92 12.04 -11.85 13.28
C ALA A 92 11.18 -11.97 12.02
N VAL A 93 11.20 -10.88 11.26
CA VAL A 93 10.50 -10.74 9.98
C VAL A 93 11.53 -10.63 8.86
N ILE A 94 11.48 -11.54 7.89
CA ILE A 94 12.29 -11.48 6.66
C ILE A 94 11.56 -10.57 5.67
N CYS A 95 12.23 -9.57 5.13
CA CYS A 95 11.67 -8.65 4.13
C CYS A 95 12.73 -8.22 3.12
N ALA A 96 12.31 -7.68 1.97
CA ALA A 96 13.21 -7.02 1.05
C ALA A 96 13.86 -5.79 1.72
N GLU A 97 15.10 -5.46 1.34
CA GLU A 97 15.80 -4.27 1.84
C GLU A 97 15.04 -3.00 1.51
N SER A 98 14.36 -2.94 0.36
CA SER A 98 13.49 -1.85 -0.08
C SER A 98 12.12 -1.81 0.59
N ALA A 99 11.74 -2.82 1.40
CA ALA A 99 10.42 -2.90 2.00
C ALA A 99 10.09 -1.67 2.84
N HIS A 100 8.86 -1.15 2.72
CA HIS A 100 8.38 0.04 3.42
C HIS A 100 8.56 -0.07 4.94
N ILE A 101 8.32 -1.26 5.50
CA ILE A 101 8.51 -1.56 6.92
C ILE A 101 9.98 -1.38 7.37
N ASN A 102 10.94 -1.48 6.46
CA ASN A 102 12.36 -1.27 6.74
C ASN A 102 12.79 0.19 6.52
N VAL A 103 12.26 0.85 5.48
CA VAL A 103 12.80 2.14 4.98
C VAL A 103 11.99 3.33 5.47
N ASP A 104 10.63 3.28 5.38
CA ASP A 104 9.78 4.48 5.44
C ASP A 104 8.74 4.46 6.57
N GLU A 105 8.95 3.68 7.64
CA GLU A 105 8.04 3.65 8.80
C GLU A 105 8.68 4.18 10.09
N GLY A 106 9.78 4.92 9.98
CA GLY A 106 10.43 5.56 11.12
C GLY A 106 10.90 4.58 12.20
N GLY A 107 11.15 3.31 11.85
CA GLY A 107 11.48 2.22 12.76
C GLY A 107 10.30 1.76 13.62
N ALA A 108 9.06 2.01 13.18
CA ALA A 108 7.87 1.60 13.94
C ALA A 108 7.76 0.08 14.14
N PRO A 109 8.08 -0.78 13.16
CA PRO A 109 8.08 -2.23 13.38
C PRO A 109 8.99 -2.65 14.52
N GLU A 110 10.20 -2.11 14.58
CA GLU A 110 11.19 -2.44 15.63
C GLU A 110 10.82 -1.82 16.97
N ARG A 111 10.47 -0.52 17.00
CA ARG A 111 10.27 0.21 18.26
C ARG A 111 8.91 -0.02 18.88
N MET A 112 7.85 -0.01 18.08
CA MET A 112 6.47 -0.17 18.55
C MET A 112 6.04 -1.63 18.48
N GLY A 113 6.45 -2.34 17.42
CA GLY A 113 6.20 -3.76 17.24
C GLY A 113 7.09 -4.65 18.11
N GLY A 114 8.27 -4.16 18.51
CA GLY A 114 9.27 -4.95 19.19
C GLY A 114 9.89 -6.05 18.30
N LEU A 115 9.85 -5.82 16.99
CA LEU A 115 10.25 -6.81 15.97
C LEU A 115 11.74 -6.66 15.62
N LYS A 116 12.32 -7.72 15.08
CA LYS A 116 13.60 -7.69 14.38
C LYS A 116 13.34 -7.86 12.89
N LEU A 117 13.80 -6.92 12.05
CA LEU A 117 13.79 -7.09 10.62
C LEU A 117 15.10 -7.77 10.16
N LEU A 118 14.95 -8.76 9.29
CA LEU A 118 16.03 -9.46 8.59
C LEU A 118 15.92 -9.13 7.11
N THR A 119 16.67 -8.12 6.69
CA THR A 119 16.54 -7.59 5.32
C THR A 119 17.34 -8.43 4.31
N VAL A 120 16.84 -8.49 3.09
CA VAL A 120 17.46 -9.20 1.96
C VAL A 120 17.54 -8.25 0.77
N PRO A 121 18.73 -7.99 0.21
CA PRO A 121 18.87 -7.26 -1.04
C PRO A 121 18.16 -7.98 -2.18
N THR A 122 17.39 -7.23 -2.96
CA THR A 122 16.63 -7.73 -4.10
C THR A 122 16.83 -6.82 -5.31
N PRO A 123 16.83 -7.34 -6.54
CA PRO A 123 17.03 -6.52 -7.73
C PRO A 123 15.76 -5.72 -8.12
N ASP A 124 14.60 -6.18 -7.72
CA ASP A 124 13.30 -5.68 -8.17
C ASP A 124 12.26 -5.55 -7.03
N GLY A 125 12.69 -5.60 -5.78
CA GLY A 125 11.82 -5.54 -4.60
C GLY A 125 11.14 -6.86 -4.25
N LYS A 126 11.38 -7.95 -5.00
CA LYS A 126 10.72 -9.25 -4.79
C LYS A 126 11.64 -10.24 -4.05
N LEU A 127 11.07 -10.90 -3.04
CA LEU A 127 11.68 -12.09 -2.43
C LEU A 127 11.35 -13.33 -3.24
N THR A 128 12.31 -14.24 -3.31
CA THR A 128 12.13 -15.62 -3.82
C THR A 128 12.48 -16.61 -2.70
N PRO A 129 12.10 -17.90 -2.81
CA PRO A 129 12.54 -18.93 -1.87
C PRO A 129 14.03 -18.89 -1.58
N GLU A 130 14.88 -18.79 -2.59
CA GLU A 130 16.34 -18.75 -2.47
C GLU A 130 16.83 -17.49 -1.76
N LEU A 131 16.15 -16.37 -1.95
CA LEU A 131 16.47 -15.11 -1.25
C LEU A 131 16.05 -15.19 0.21
N ILE A 132 14.90 -15.80 0.50
CA ILE A 132 14.42 -16.03 1.88
C ILE A 132 15.43 -16.90 2.65
N ASP A 133 15.99 -17.94 2.03
CA ASP A 133 16.97 -18.84 2.67
C ASP A 133 18.23 -18.14 3.18
N ARG A 134 18.55 -16.96 2.65
CA ARG A 134 19.67 -16.16 3.17
C ARG A 134 19.47 -15.72 4.61
N GLN A 135 18.23 -15.67 5.09
CA GLN A 135 17.87 -15.28 6.44
C GLN A 135 17.09 -16.39 7.21
N ALA A 136 16.57 -17.41 6.51
CA ALA A 136 15.76 -18.48 7.07
C ALA A 136 16.63 -19.60 7.67
N TYR A 137 17.34 -19.28 8.76
CA TYR A 137 18.18 -20.23 9.50
C TYR A 137 18.27 -19.85 10.98
N GLY A 138 18.78 -20.76 11.82
CA GLY A 138 19.04 -20.51 13.24
C GLY A 138 17.80 -20.64 14.12
N TRP A 139 16.87 -21.53 13.79
CA TRP A 139 15.63 -21.72 14.56
C TRP A 139 15.84 -22.20 15.99
N ASP A 140 16.92 -22.98 16.24
CA ASP A 140 17.27 -23.50 17.57
C ASP A 140 18.45 -22.74 18.20
N ASP A 141 18.85 -21.59 17.61
CA ASP A 141 19.97 -20.79 18.09
C ASP A 141 19.46 -19.63 18.97
N GLU A 142 19.67 -19.73 20.29
CA GLU A 142 19.25 -18.69 21.25
C GLU A 142 19.97 -17.33 21.06
N HIS A 143 21.06 -17.29 20.29
CA HIS A 143 21.82 -16.07 19.99
C HIS A 143 21.23 -15.31 18.79
N ARG A 144 20.26 -15.88 18.08
CA ARG A 144 19.65 -15.29 16.89
C ARG A 144 18.16 -15.07 17.08
N ALA A 145 17.65 -13.92 16.61
CA ALA A 145 16.21 -13.73 16.49
C ALA A 145 15.65 -14.74 15.46
N MET A 146 14.67 -15.53 15.88
CA MET A 146 14.12 -16.65 15.12
C MET A 146 13.24 -16.14 13.95
N PRO A 147 13.52 -16.48 12.69
CA PRO A 147 12.65 -16.12 11.57
C PRO A 147 11.25 -16.73 11.76
N GLN A 148 10.22 -15.90 11.81
CA GLN A 148 8.83 -16.35 12.01
C GLN A 148 7.86 -15.84 10.93
N VAL A 149 8.26 -14.78 10.21
CA VAL A 149 7.41 -14.15 9.20
C VAL A 149 8.25 -13.82 7.97
N VAL A 150 7.67 -14.05 6.80
CA VAL A 150 8.11 -13.45 5.53
C VAL A 150 7.11 -12.34 5.20
N SER A 151 7.60 -11.11 5.01
CA SER A 151 6.78 -9.97 4.60
C SER A 151 7.15 -9.57 3.18
N ILE A 152 6.15 -9.58 2.29
CA ILE A 152 6.24 -9.14 0.90
C ILE A 152 5.29 -7.97 0.63
N THR A 153 5.55 -7.20 -0.42
CA THR A 153 4.72 -6.02 -0.78
C THR A 153 4.14 -6.16 -2.19
N GLN A 154 2.86 -5.87 -2.36
CA GLN A 154 2.16 -5.94 -3.63
C GLN A 154 1.31 -4.68 -3.88
N SER A 155 1.66 -3.84 -4.90
CA SER A 155 2.90 -3.83 -5.69
C SER A 155 4.11 -3.52 -4.82
N THR A 156 5.31 -3.96 -5.23
CA THR A 156 6.54 -3.64 -4.51
C THR A 156 6.81 -2.13 -4.47
N GLU A 157 7.73 -1.71 -3.64
CA GLU A 157 8.15 -0.31 -3.51
C GLU A 157 8.82 0.21 -4.80
N LEU A 158 9.31 -0.70 -5.64
CA LEU A 158 9.89 -0.40 -6.96
C LEU A 158 8.85 -0.46 -8.10
N GLY A 159 7.57 -0.65 -7.78
CA GLY A 159 6.46 -0.66 -8.74
C GLY A 159 6.33 -1.97 -9.52
N THR A 160 7.10 -2.99 -9.21
CA THR A 160 7.01 -4.33 -9.80
C THR A 160 5.88 -5.15 -9.16
N LEU A 161 5.45 -6.20 -9.84
CA LEU A 161 4.39 -7.09 -9.35
C LEU A 161 4.90 -8.52 -9.18
N TYR A 162 4.45 -9.15 -8.10
CA TYR A 162 4.46 -10.60 -8.01
C TYR A 162 3.31 -11.18 -8.84
N THR A 163 3.57 -12.24 -9.57
CA THR A 163 2.52 -13.12 -10.10
C THR A 163 1.90 -13.96 -8.97
N PRO A 164 0.68 -14.50 -9.13
CA PRO A 164 0.11 -15.43 -8.16
C PRO A 164 1.01 -16.64 -7.87
N ASP A 165 1.71 -17.16 -8.88
CA ASP A 165 2.62 -18.30 -8.71
C ASP A 165 3.90 -17.95 -7.94
N GLU A 166 4.44 -16.75 -8.12
CA GLU A 166 5.57 -16.27 -7.31
C GLU A 166 5.17 -16.13 -5.84
N ILE A 167 3.98 -15.57 -5.54
CA ILE A 167 3.48 -15.48 -4.15
C ILE A 167 3.24 -16.87 -3.57
N ARG A 168 2.67 -17.80 -4.37
CA ARG A 168 2.46 -19.19 -3.94
C ARG A 168 3.79 -19.84 -3.55
N ALA A 169 4.83 -19.69 -4.37
CA ALA A 169 6.15 -20.24 -4.09
C ALA A 169 6.74 -19.69 -2.77
N VAL A 170 6.58 -18.39 -2.51
CA VAL A 170 6.98 -17.76 -1.24
C VAL A 170 6.17 -18.35 -0.07
N CYS A 171 4.84 -18.48 -0.22
CA CYS A 171 3.99 -19.01 0.85
C CYS A 171 4.32 -20.48 1.17
N GLU A 172 4.42 -21.33 0.17
CA GLU A 172 4.76 -22.74 0.34
C GLU A 172 6.12 -22.90 1.00
N HIS A 173 7.11 -22.12 0.59
CA HIS A 173 8.45 -22.15 1.17
C HIS A 173 8.45 -21.66 2.64
N ALA A 174 7.81 -20.54 2.93
CA ALA A 174 7.70 -20.01 4.28
C ALA A 174 6.99 -20.99 5.22
N HIS A 175 5.84 -21.54 4.78
CA HIS A 175 5.06 -22.48 5.57
C HIS A 175 5.83 -23.81 5.81
N ALA A 176 6.59 -24.30 4.86
CA ALA A 176 7.45 -25.48 5.03
C ALA A 176 8.47 -25.30 6.17
N HIS A 177 8.86 -24.06 6.46
CA HIS A 177 9.74 -23.70 7.57
C HIS A 177 8.98 -23.22 8.84
N GLY A 178 7.64 -23.34 8.87
CA GLY A 178 6.81 -22.90 9.99
C GLY A 178 6.62 -21.38 10.11
N MET A 179 7.12 -20.60 9.13
CA MET A 179 6.94 -19.15 9.08
C MET A 179 5.54 -18.79 8.55
N LYS A 180 5.07 -17.59 8.88
CA LYS A 180 3.85 -16.99 8.34
C LYS A 180 4.17 -16.03 7.21
N VAL A 181 3.18 -15.72 6.36
CA VAL A 181 3.35 -14.76 5.27
C VAL A 181 2.42 -13.56 5.49
N HIS A 182 3.04 -12.39 5.61
CA HIS A 182 2.37 -11.09 5.59
C HIS A 182 2.54 -10.46 4.21
N LEU A 183 1.46 -9.89 3.68
CA LEU A 183 1.46 -9.11 2.45
C LEU A 183 1.09 -7.66 2.76
N ASP A 184 2.03 -6.75 2.55
CA ASP A 184 1.71 -5.32 2.49
C ASP A 184 0.98 -5.03 1.18
N GLY A 185 -0.30 -4.77 1.29
CA GLY A 185 -1.21 -4.49 0.19
C GLY A 185 -1.60 -3.01 0.10
N SER A 186 -0.70 -2.09 0.45
CA SER A 186 -0.97 -0.65 0.36
C SER A 186 -1.38 -0.20 -1.06
N ARG A 187 -0.97 -0.95 -2.09
CA ARG A 187 -1.38 -0.77 -3.50
C ARG A 187 -1.92 -2.06 -4.12
N ILE A 188 -2.56 -2.91 -3.34
CA ILE A 188 -3.13 -4.17 -3.82
C ILE A 188 -4.16 -3.99 -4.94
N ALA A 189 -4.89 -2.89 -4.92
CA ALA A 189 -5.85 -2.53 -5.97
C ALA A 189 -5.15 -2.35 -7.33
N ASN A 190 -4.02 -1.64 -7.36
CA ASN A 190 -3.22 -1.43 -8.56
C ASN A 190 -2.67 -2.74 -9.10
N ALA A 191 -2.21 -3.63 -8.21
CA ALA A 191 -1.73 -4.96 -8.60
C ALA A 191 -2.86 -5.81 -9.19
N ALA A 192 -4.02 -5.84 -8.55
CA ALA A 192 -5.18 -6.59 -9.07
C ALA A 192 -5.65 -6.07 -10.43
N ALA A 193 -5.66 -4.73 -10.61
CA ALA A 193 -5.99 -4.10 -11.89
C ALA A 193 -5.01 -4.46 -13.01
N SER A 194 -3.71 -4.49 -12.72
CA SER A 194 -2.68 -4.84 -13.72
C SER A 194 -2.62 -6.32 -14.05
N LEU A 195 -2.81 -7.17 -13.05
CA LEU A 195 -2.85 -8.62 -13.24
C LEU A 195 -4.18 -9.09 -13.86
N ASP A 196 -5.19 -8.23 -13.87
CA ASP A 196 -6.58 -8.50 -14.29
C ASP A 196 -7.17 -9.75 -13.60
N VAL A 197 -6.93 -9.89 -12.30
CA VAL A 197 -7.44 -10.99 -11.47
C VAL A 197 -8.04 -10.46 -10.16
N PRO A 198 -8.99 -11.19 -9.56
CA PRO A 198 -9.47 -10.87 -8.21
C PRO A 198 -8.34 -10.90 -7.17
N MET A 199 -8.39 -10.03 -6.18
CA MET A 199 -7.38 -9.95 -5.10
C MET A 199 -7.14 -11.30 -4.42
N ARG A 200 -8.18 -12.12 -4.22
CA ARG A 200 -8.06 -13.45 -3.61
C ARG A 200 -7.11 -14.38 -4.36
N THR A 201 -6.94 -14.19 -5.67
CA THR A 201 -6.14 -15.06 -6.54
C THR A 201 -4.66 -15.04 -6.13
N PHE A 202 -4.18 -13.90 -5.65
CA PHE A 202 -2.79 -13.72 -5.23
C PHE A 202 -2.66 -13.39 -3.72
N THR A 203 -3.71 -13.68 -2.93
CA THR A 203 -3.70 -13.57 -1.47
C THR A 203 -4.12 -14.88 -0.81
N ASN A 204 -5.39 -15.01 -0.42
CA ASN A 204 -5.91 -16.20 0.28
C ASN A 204 -5.73 -17.50 -0.54
N ALA A 205 -5.95 -17.48 -1.86
CA ALA A 205 -5.86 -18.67 -2.70
C ALA A 205 -4.43 -19.23 -2.85
N VAL A 206 -3.42 -18.46 -2.50
CA VAL A 206 -1.99 -18.83 -2.59
C VAL A 206 -1.30 -18.98 -1.25
N GLY A 207 -2.03 -18.75 -0.14
CA GLY A 207 -1.54 -19.04 1.22
C GLY A 207 -1.05 -17.84 2.02
N VAL A 208 -1.34 -16.59 1.62
CA VAL A 208 -1.06 -15.42 2.48
C VAL A 208 -1.86 -15.53 3.78
N ASP A 209 -1.21 -15.33 4.93
CA ASP A 209 -1.83 -15.43 6.25
C ASP A 209 -2.48 -14.12 6.68
N LEU A 210 -1.81 -12.98 6.43
CA LEU A 210 -2.29 -11.64 6.76
C LEU A 210 -2.04 -10.67 5.62
N LEU A 211 -2.95 -9.71 5.51
CA LEU A 211 -2.88 -8.63 4.53
C LEU A 211 -3.04 -7.28 5.22
N SER A 212 -2.11 -6.35 5.01
CA SER A 212 -2.34 -4.92 5.24
C SER A 212 -3.05 -4.34 4.01
N LEU A 213 -4.37 -4.17 4.12
CA LEU A 213 -5.21 -3.72 3.00
C LEU A 213 -5.22 -2.19 2.92
N GLY A 214 -4.74 -1.65 1.80
CA GLY A 214 -4.69 -0.21 1.54
C GLY A 214 -6.02 0.37 1.05
N GLY A 215 -6.43 1.50 1.66
CA GLY A 215 -7.59 2.30 1.23
C GLY A 215 -7.22 3.73 0.86
N THR A 216 -6.33 4.36 1.65
CA THR A 216 -5.97 5.78 1.52
C THR A 216 -5.42 6.12 0.14
N LYS A 217 -4.45 5.35 -0.36
CA LYS A 217 -3.82 5.58 -1.66
C LYS A 217 -4.73 5.35 -2.85
N ASN A 218 -5.89 4.74 -2.63
CA ASN A 218 -6.88 4.43 -3.66
C ASN A 218 -8.19 5.22 -3.54
N GLY A 219 -8.15 6.36 -2.84
CA GLY A 219 -9.25 7.33 -2.78
C GLY A 219 -10.03 7.38 -1.47
N ALA A 220 -9.63 6.66 -0.41
CA ALA A 220 -10.14 6.94 0.93
C ALA A 220 -9.53 8.26 1.47
N LEU A 221 -10.25 8.94 2.37
CA LEU A 221 -9.72 10.10 3.09
C LEU A 221 -8.58 9.66 4.03
N PHE A 222 -8.79 8.59 4.73
CA PHE A 222 -7.84 7.81 5.53
C PHE A 222 -8.51 6.48 5.90
N GLY A 223 -7.73 5.44 6.09
CA GLY A 223 -8.23 4.15 6.55
C GLY A 223 -7.65 2.99 5.75
N GLU A 224 -7.18 2.06 6.53
CA GLU A 224 -6.61 0.79 6.10
C GLU A 224 -7.29 -0.32 6.90
N ALA A 225 -6.98 -1.56 6.59
CA ALA A 225 -7.38 -2.67 7.45
C ALA A 225 -6.30 -3.75 7.52
N VAL A 226 -6.11 -4.34 8.68
CA VAL A 226 -5.48 -5.66 8.75
C VAL A 226 -6.55 -6.69 8.42
N VAL A 227 -6.35 -7.46 7.37
CA VAL A 227 -7.23 -8.56 7.00
C VAL A 227 -6.54 -9.87 7.38
N VAL A 228 -7.14 -10.59 8.32
CA VAL A 228 -6.73 -11.94 8.71
C VAL A 228 -7.34 -12.91 7.70
N LEU A 229 -6.47 -13.61 6.96
CA LEU A 229 -6.85 -14.61 5.96
C LEU A 229 -6.76 -16.02 6.53
N ASN A 230 -5.81 -16.24 7.45
CA ASN A 230 -5.62 -17.48 8.18
C ASN A 230 -5.86 -17.25 9.69
N GLN A 231 -7.02 -17.63 10.19
CA GLN A 231 -7.40 -17.41 11.59
C GLN A 231 -6.52 -18.17 12.58
N ASP A 232 -5.95 -19.32 12.18
CA ASP A 232 -5.08 -20.12 13.04
C ASP A 232 -3.68 -19.51 13.20
N ALA A 233 -3.30 -18.58 12.31
CA ALA A 233 -2.01 -17.90 12.37
C ALA A 233 -1.97 -16.79 13.42
N VAL A 234 -3.12 -16.24 13.83
CA VAL A 234 -3.21 -14.95 14.51
C VAL A 234 -3.65 -15.08 15.96
N ARG A 235 -3.03 -14.28 16.83
CA ARG A 235 -3.43 -14.20 18.23
C ARG A 235 -3.69 -12.74 18.66
N HIS A 236 -4.76 -12.56 19.46
CA HIS A 236 -5.01 -11.31 20.18
C HIS A 236 -5.14 -10.03 19.32
N MET A 237 -5.57 -10.12 18.05
CA MET A 237 -5.65 -8.99 17.12
C MET A 237 -6.39 -7.78 17.70
N LYS A 238 -7.53 -7.97 18.38
CA LYS A 238 -8.30 -6.88 19.01
C LYS A 238 -7.48 -6.12 20.06
N HIS A 239 -6.70 -6.85 20.85
CA HIS A 239 -5.85 -6.26 21.90
C HIS A 239 -4.67 -5.52 21.29
N LEU A 240 -4.00 -6.11 20.31
CA LEU A 240 -2.88 -5.50 19.59
C LEU A 240 -3.31 -4.21 18.89
N ARG A 241 -4.44 -4.20 18.19
CA ARG A 241 -5.00 -3.00 17.57
C ARG A 241 -5.24 -1.89 18.59
N LYS A 242 -5.79 -2.21 19.77
CA LYS A 242 -6.01 -1.23 20.84
C LYS A 242 -4.69 -0.74 21.43
N LEU A 243 -3.77 -1.66 21.73
CA LEU A 243 -2.46 -1.36 22.30
C LEU A 243 -1.64 -0.44 21.38
N SER A 244 -1.71 -0.71 20.06
CA SER A 244 -1.04 0.10 19.03
C SER A 244 -1.80 1.38 18.67
N MET A 245 -2.79 1.79 19.45
CA MET A 245 -3.57 3.03 19.28
C MET A 245 -4.34 3.12 17.96
N GLN A 246 -4.59 1.98 17.30
CA GLN A 246 -5.26 1.90 16.00
C GLN A 246 -6.79 1.65 16.08
N LEU A 247 -7.37 1.63 17.28
CA LEU A 247 -8.80 1.45 17.48
C LEU A 247 -9.52 2.81 17.62
N ALA A 248 -10.17 3.25 16.54
CA ALA A 248 -10.98 4.46 16.55
C ALA A 248 -12.28 4.28 17.36
N SER A 249 -12.69 5.30 18.14
CA SER A 249 -13.98 5.27 18.81
C SER A 249 -15.15 5.31 17.81
N LYS A 250 -15.10 6.20 16.83
CA LYS A 250 -16.09 6.32 15.76
C LYS A 250 -15.66 5.48 14.53
N MET A 251 -15.47 4.17 14.75
CA MET A 251 -14.94 3.25 13.72
C MET A 251 -15.77 3.25 12.45
N ARG A 252 -17.08 3.50 12.54
CA ARG A 252 -17.97 3.58 11.39
C ARG A 252 -17.43 4.48 10.27
N PHE A 253 -16.72 5.56 10.61
CA PHE A 253 -16.18 6.49 9.60
C PHE A 253 -14.92 5.95 8.90
N VAL A 254 -14.17 5.04 9.51
CA VAL A 254 -13.11 4.30 8.82
C VAL A 254 -13.73 3.21 7.95
N SER A 255 -14.64 2.44 8.53
CA SER A 255 -15.27 1.27 7.89
C SER A 255 -16.07 1.65 6.64
N VAL A 256 -16.87 2.73 6.69
CA VAL A 256 -17.69 3.15 5.54
C VAL A 256 -16.87 3.58 4.33
N GLN A 257 -15.66 4.08 4.54
CA GLN A 257 -14.76 4.45 3.44
C GLN A 257 -14.25 3.21 2.71
N LEU A 258 -13.78 2.21 3.47
CA LEU A 258 -13.35 0.93 2.90
C LEU A 258 -14.52 0.19 2.25
N GLU A 259 -15.71 0.25 2.86
CA GLU A 259 -16.93 -0.29 2.27
C GLU A 259 -17.24 0.39 0.93
N ALA A 260 -17.22 1.73 0.87
CA ALA A 260 -17.50 2.48 -0.35
C ALA A 260 -16.52 2.15 -1.48
N LEU A 261 -15.24 1.94 -1.14
CA LEU A 261 -14.24 1.51 -2.13
C LEU A 261 -14.51 0.10 -2.64
N LEU A 262 -14.79 -0.86 -1.74
CA LEU A 262 -14.72 -2.30 -2.02
C LEU A 262 -16.08 -2.93 -2.37
N ALA A 263 -17.21 -2.35 -1.94
CA ALA A 263 -18.53 -2.97 -2.13
C ALA A 263 -18.94 -3.11 -3.60
N LYS A 264 -18.38 -2.27 -4.46
CA LYS A 264 -18.55 -2.30 -5.92
C LYS A 264 -17.18 -2.27 -6.60
N ASP A 265 -17.09 -1.58 -7.70
CA ASP A 265 -15.90 -1.50 -8.55
C ASP A 265 -15.06 -0.23 -8.38
N LEU A 266 -15.37 0.63 -7.42
CA LEU A 266 -14.67 1.91 -7.25
C LEU A 266 -13.17 1.71 -7.06
N TRP A 267 -12.76 0.77 -6.21
CA TRP A 267 -11.36 0.41 -6.01
C TRP A 267 -10.65 0.03 -7.32
N LEU A 268 -11.34 -0.69 -8.20
CA LEU A 268 -10.79 -1.17 -9.47
C LEU A 268 -10.73 -0.05 -10.52
N ARG A 269 -11.77 0.80 -10.58
CA ARG A 269 -11.79 1.97 -11.48
C ARG A 269 -10.66 2.93 -11.14
N ASN A 270 -10.48 3.25 -9.86
CA ASN A 270 -9.42 4.13 -9.39
C ASN A 270 -8.03 3.57 -9.71
N ALA A 271 -7.82 2.27 -9.46
CA ALA A 271 -6.57 1.61 -9.72
C ALA A 271 -6.24 1.49 -11.22
N ARG A 272 -7.21 1.12 -12.06
CA ARG A 272 -7.03 1.08 -13.51
C ARG A 272 -6.65 2.45 -14.05
N HIS A 273 -7.37 3.48 -13.66
CA HIS A 273 -7.07 4.85 -14.09
C HIS A 273 -5.66 5.29 -13.71
N SER A 274 -5.24 5.12 -12.45
CA SER A 274 -3.90 5.51 -12.02
C SER A 274 -2.79 4.71 -12.72
N ASN A 275 -3.02 3.43 -13.00
CA ASN A 275 -2.10 2.59 -13.78
C ASN A 275 -2.02 3.06 -15.25
N GLU A 276 -3.16 3.39 -15.88
CA GLU A 276 -3.23 3.91 -17.25
C GLU A 276 -2.47 5.24 -17.37
N MET A 277 -2.63 6.14 -16.39
CA MET A 277 -1.87 7.40 -16.37
C MET A 277 -0.37 7.18 -16.22
N ALA A 278 0.06 6.19 -15.44
CA ALA A 278 1.48 5.84 -15.34
C ALA A 278 2.03 5.23 -16.64
N GLN A 279 1.25 4.40 -17.35
CA GLN A 279 1.62 3.89 -18.66
C GLN A 279 1.75 5.04 -19.68
N ARG A 280 0.76 5.96 -19.73
CA ARG A 280 0.82 7.16 -20.58
C ARG A 280 2.07 8.00 -20.29
N LEU A 281 2.38 8.20 -19.01
CA LEU A 281 3.59 8.91 -18.58
C LEU A 281 4.84 8.19 -19.09
N ALA A 282 4.93 6.88 -18.88
CA ALA A 282 6.07 6.08 -19.33
C ALA A 282 6.26 6.12 -20.85
N GLU A 283 5.18 6.04 -21.62
CA GLU A 283 5.21 6.16 -23.09
C GLU A 283 5.73 7.54 -23.52
N GLY A 284 5.25 8.60 -22.88
CA GLY A 284 5.68 9.97 -23.17
C GLY A 284 7.15 10.22 -22.89
N VAL A 285 7.69 9.62 -21.81
CA VAL A 285 9.08 9.84 -21.40
C VAL A 285 10.07 8.92 -22.11
N ARG A 286 9.67 7.73 -22.57
CA ARG A 286 10.55 6.84 -23.39
C ARG A 286 11.10 7.49 -24.64
N ALA A 287 10.36 8.44 -25.21
CA ALA A 287 10.77 9.19 -26.40
C ALA A 287 11.74 10.34 -26.09
N VAL A 288 12.06 10.60 -24.81
CA VAL A 288 12.92 11.70 -24.40
C VAL A 288 14.36 11.20 -24.28
N HIS A 289 15.24 11.69 -25.15
CA HIS A 289 16.65 11.31 -25.09
C HIS A 289 17.28 11.73 -23.75
N GLY A 290 18.04 10.81 -23.15
CA GLY A 290 18.71 11.06 -21.86
C GLY A 290 17.85 10.75 -20.64
N VAL A 291 16.64 10.19 -20.81
CA VAL A 291 15.81 9.64 -19.72
C VAL A 291 15.81 8.11 -19.85
N GLU A 292 16.13 7.44 -18.75
CA GLU A 292 16.09 5.97 -18.62
C GLU A 292 14.96 5.56 -17.66
N ILE A 293 14.11 4.62 -18.07
CA ILE A 293 13.13 3.99 -17.16
C ILE A 293 13.80 2.78 -16.53
N LEU A 294 13.91 2.79 -15.19
CA LEU A 294 14.71 1.84 -14.42
C LEU A 294 14.05 0.49 -14.20
N TYR A 295 12.71 0.48 -14.05
CA TYR A 295 11.93 -0.72 -13.79
C TYR A 295 10.75 -0.82 -14.74
N PRO A 296 10.21 -2.04 -14.99
CA PRO A 296 8.96 -2.20 -15.72
C PRO A 296 7.83 -1.43 -15.02
N VAL A 297 7.07 -0.63 -15.76
CA VAL A 297 5.93 0.11 -15.23
C VAL A 297 4.73 -0.85 -15.16
N GLN A 298 4.53 -1.46 -14.00
CA GLN A 298 3.51 -2.48 -13.79
C GLN A 298 2.37 -2.02 -12.88
N ALA A 299 2.53 -0.86 -12.22
CA ALA A 299 1.53 -0.23 -11.37
C ALA A 299 1.46 1.28 -11.68
N ASN A 300 1.10 2.10 -10.70
CA ASN A 300 0.89 3.53 -10.86
C ASN A 300 2.16 4.40 -10.69
N ALA A 301 3.35 3.81 -10.77
CA ALA A 301 4.61 4.53 -10.58
C ALA A 301 5.57 4.31 -11.76
N VAL A 302 6.30 5.38 -12.11
CA VAL A 302 7.41 5.38 -13.08
C VAL A 302 8.68 5.76 -12.33
N PHE A 303 9.68 4.89 -12.38
CA PHE A 303 11.02 5.15 -11.85
C PHE A 303 11.93 5.47 -13.02
N ALA A 304 12.60 6.61 -12.96
CA ALA A 304 13.42 7.08 -14.05
C ALA A 304 14.72 7.70 -13.55
N ARG A 305 15.75 7.62 -14.39
CA ARG A 305 17.03 8.33 -14.23
C ARG A 305 17.15 9.39 -15.28
N LEU A 306 17.53 10.60 -14.86
CA LEU A 306 17.80 11.74 -15.73
C LEU A 306 18.80 12.69 -15.02
N PRO A 307 19.39 13.68 -15.75
CA PRO A 307 20.31 14.62 -15.12
C PRO A 307 19.68 15.33 -13.92
N HIS A 308 20.40 15.40 -12.81
CA HIS A 308 19.93 15.95 -11.54
C HIS A 308 19.39 17.38 -11.69
N GLU A 309 20.11 18.23 -12.45
CA GLU A 309 19.73 19.62 -12.70
C GLU A 309 18.39 19.77 -13.46
N VAL A 310 18.06 18.79 -14.32
CA VAL A 310 16.76 18.73 -15.00
C VAL A 310 15.67 18.43 -13.98
N SER A 311 15.91 17.46 -13.10
CA SER A 311 14.97 17.12 -12.02
C SER A 311 14.71 18.32 -11.12
N GLU A 312 15.73 19.06 -10.69
CA GLU A 312 15.58 20.27 -9.89
C GLU A 312 14.77 21.37 -10.59
N ARG A 313 14.97 21.55 -11.91
CA ARG A 313 14.18 22.54 -12.68
C ARG A 313 12.72 22.10 -12.81
N LEU A 314 12.45 20.80 -13.05
CA LEU A 314 11.10 20.25 -13.12
C LEU A 314 10.38 20.36 -11.78
N GLN A 315 11.06 20.15 -10.65
CA GLN A 315 10.48 20.25 -9.31
C GLN A 315 9.97 21.66 -8.98
N LYS A 316 10.42 22.69 -9.68
CA LYS A 316 9.86 24.06 -9.56
C LYS A 316 8.45 24.19 -10.18
N ARG A 317 8.07 23.27 -11.06
CA ARG A 317 6.78 23.23 -11.76
C ARG A 317 5.88 22.10 -11.26
N PHE A 318 6.46 20.93 -10.96
CA PHE A 318 5.74 19.72 -10.58
C PHE A 318 6.36 19.12 -9.32
N ARG A 319 5.53 18.75 -8.36
CA ARG A 319 6.01 18.11 -7.14
C ARG A 319 6.24 16.61 -7.39
N PHE A 320 7.49 16.15 -7.16
CA PHE A 320 7.88 14.72 -7.10
C PHE A 320 9.13 14.58 -6.22
N TYR A 321 9.54 13.34 -5.92
CA TYR A 321 10.69 13.04 -5.07
C TYR A 321 11.84 12.42 -5.85
N PHE A 322 13.06 12.71 -5.42
CA PHE A 322 14.17 11.82 -5.72
C PHE A 322 13.94 10.50 -5.00
N TRP A 323 14.22 9.41 -5.70
CA TRP A 323 14.21 8.07 -5.14
C TRP A 323 15.60 7.69 -4.63
N ASP A 324 16.62 7.95 -5.43
CA ASP A 324 18.04 7.95 -5.07
C ASP A 324 18.67 9.24 -5.59
N GLU A 325 18.93 10.17 -4.68
CA GLU A 325 19.44 11.48 -5.01
C GLU A 325 20.87 11.42 -5.58
N ALA A 326 21.69 10.49 -5.06
CA ALA A 326 23.07 10.32 -5.51
C ALA A 326 23.15 9.75 -6.94
N ALA A 327 22.22 8.86 -7.30
CA ALA A 327 22.13 8.29 -8.64
C ALA A 327 21.35 9.16 -9.64
N GLY A 328 20.62 10.17 -9.17
CA GLY A 328 19.73 10.98 -9.98
C GLY A 328 18.40 10.28 -10.31
N ASP A 329 18.06 9.25 -9.53
CA ASP A 329 16.84 8.48 -9.74
C ASP A 329 15.65 9.21 -9.13
N VAL A 330 14.55 9.24 -9.86
CA VAL A 330 13.29 9.87 -9.44
C VAL A 330 12.15 8.86 -9.51
N ARG A 331 11.11 9.11 -8.70
CA ARG A 331 9.85 8.40 -8.77
C ARG A 331 8.74 9.38 -9.13
N TRP A 332 8.01 9.07 -10.20
CA TRP A 332 6.79 9.77 -10.59
C TRP A 332 5.59 8.84 -10.37
N MET A 333 4.65 9.27 -9.55
CA MET A 333 3.52 8.46 -9.14
C MET A 333 2.21 9.12 -9.56
N CYS A 334 1.35 8.36 -10.22
CA CYS A 334 0.00 8.77 -10.60
C CYS A 334 -1.02 8.34 -9.54
N ALA A 335 -2.01 9.17 -9.30
CA ALA A 335 -3.12 8.93 -8.37
C ALA A 335 -4.43 8.70 -9.16
N PHE A 336 -5.48 8.34 -8.44
CA PHE A 336 -6.80 8.10 -9.05
C PHE A 336 -7.42 9.35 -9.71
N ASP A 337 -6.93 10.54 -9.40
CA ASP A 337 -7.38 11.84 -9.93
C ASP A 337 -6.38 12.49 -10.89
N THR A 338 -5.25 11.85 -11.20
CA THR A 338 -4.31 12.31 -12.22
C THR A 338 -4.98 12.33 -13.58
N THR A 339 -4.92 13.45 -14.29
CA THR A 339 -5.54 13.58 -15.60
C THR A 339 -4.55 13.37 -16.74
N GLU A 340 -5.04 13.09 -17.95
CA GLU A 340 -4.21 13.05 -19.16
C GLU A 340 -3.47 14.38 -19.39
N ASN A 341 -4.15 15.51 -19.13
CA ASN A 341 -3.56 16.83 -19.26
C ASN A 341 -2.39 17.05 -18.28
N ASP A 342 -2.47 16.52 -17.06
CA ASP A 342 -1.37 16.61 -16.09
C ASP A 342 -0.14 15.84 -16.62
N VAL A 343 -0.36 14.64 -17.16
CA VAL A 343 0.70 13.81 -17.75
C VAL A 343 1.31 14.49 -18.97
N ASP A 344 0.50 14.99 -19.89
CA ASP A 344 0.97 15.65 -21.12
C ASP A 344 1.74 16.94 -20.82
N ALA A 345 1.28 17.71 -19.83
CA ALA A 345 1.98 18.92 -19.37
C ALA A 345 3.35 18.57 -18.74
N PHE A 346 3.40 17.49 -17.95
CA PHE A 346 4.66 17.01 -17.36
C PHE A 346 5.65 16.56 -18.45
N VAL A 347 5.21 15.73 -19.40
CA VAL A 347 6.05 15.22 -20.49
C VAL A 347 6.55 16.37 -21.37
N SER A 348 5.71 17.37 -21.63
CA SER A 348 6.10 18.55 -22.40
C SER A 348 7.18 19.36 -21.67
N ALA A 349 7.00 19.58 -20.37
CA ALA A 349 7.98 20.27 -19.54
C ALA A 349 9.32 19.50 -19.46
N LEU A 350 9.27 18.16 -19.34
CA LEU A 350 10.47 17.33 -19.35
C LEU A 350 11.24 17.48 -20.67
N LYS A 351 10.57 17.46 -21.81
CA LYS A 351 11.19 17.69 -23.13
C LYS A 351 11.84 19.07 -23.22
N GLU A 352 11.17 20.10 -22.73
CA GLU A 352 11.71 21.48 -22.69
C GLU A 352 12.98 21.56 -21.84
N GLU A 353 12.97 20.96 -20.64
CA GLU A 353 14.11 21.01 -19.72
C GLU A 353 15.28 20.15 -20.16
N MET A 354 15.05 19.04 -20.85
CA MET A 354 16.09 18.20 -21.46
C MET A 354 16.75 18.84 -22.69
N ALA A 355 16.06 19.76 -23.38
CA ALA A 355 16.59 20.47 -24.55
C ALA A 355 17.46 21.70 -24.19
N ARG A 356 17.49 22.10 -22.94
CA ARG A 356 18.33 23.21 -22.42
C ARG A 356 19.74 22.75 -22.09
#